data_746abdb82aedfb74e7912b0541d08b5a
#
_entry.id   746abdb82aedfb74e7912b0541d08b5a
#
_cell.length_a   1.000
_cell.length_b   1.000
_cell.length_c   1.000
_cell.angle_alpha   90.00
_cell.angle_beta   90.00
_cell.angle_gamma   90.00
#
_symmetry.space_group_name_H-M   'P 1'
#
loop_
_entity.id
_entity.type
_entity.pdbx_description
1 polymer ?
#
loop_
_entity_poly.entity_id
_entity_poly.type
_entity_poly.pdbx_seq_one_letter_code
_entity_poly.pdbx_strand_id
1 'polypeptide(L)'
;MNPKDLLPALLATTIAVPAHADVLVDNFKGYTIAADGTVTPLGAMVLDDMGTIKAVYAPGQKPSKKGVKFHIDGKGRILLPGLIDAHLHVFGTGFAALTLDLSDTASLADALNRISAFAAAHPDRAWIVGRGWNQEKWKLGRFPTAAELDMIVPDRPVWLERVDGHAGWANSAALKAAGVTADSKAPAGGSIEKDAAGKPAGVLVDAAQELVSAAVPAPSARDYDLAFATAQRIFIRNGLTAVADMGSTIEDWQAFRRAGDANKLYVRVMSYAGGVDAMKVIGGPGPSPWLYADRLRLNGVKLYMDGALGSRGAWLKAPYADKPDTRGLPQLSQTQLGNLMSRAAMDNFQVAVHAIGDAGNGVLLGAIDDLTQTYKGDRRWRIEHAQVVDPADWPTMARIAANGGIVASMQPVHQTSDRLMAEARLGADRLKGAYAWKSLKGTGATLAFGSDAPVERPDPWAGFAAAISREDENGAPPGGWQPQEKVDRATALAGYTSQAAYAGFAESRFGRLAPGLRADFIFVDTDPMTASPAEIRKTTVLETWVGGGKVWDSSDPDAKGSAAGSAATETKPRKGR
;
A
#
# COMPACT_ATOMS: atom_id res chain seq x y z
N MET A 1 -77.47 16.67 22.33
CA MET A 1 -76.28 17.32 21.77
C MET A 1 -75.29 16.26 21.36
N ASN A 2 -75.09 16.12 20.11
CA ASN A 2 -74.29 15.09 19.49
C ASN A 2 -72.80 15.41 19.62
N PRO A 3 -71.94 14.47 20.03
CA PRO A 3 -70.49 14.68 20.03
C PRO A 3 -69.92 14.10 18.73
N LYS A 4 -70.07 14.81 17.65
CA LYS A 4 -69.33 14.60 16.39
C LYS A 4 -68.98 15.98 15.90
N ASP A 5 -67.66 16.27 15.84
CA ASP A 5 -66.98 17.28 15.02
C ASP A 5 -65.81 17.92 15.77
N LEU A 6 -64.74 17.16 15.91
CA LEU A 6 -63.39 17.67 16.14
C LEU A 6 -62.36 16.72 15.50
N LEU A 7 -62.23 16.81 14.17
CA LEU A 7 -61.03 16.34 13.50
C LEU A 7 -59.95 17.44 13.63
N PRO A 8 -58.76 17.14 14.18
CA PRO A 8 -57.63 18.03 14.05
C PRO A 8 -57.07 17.93 12.63
N ALA A 9 -57.06 19.08 11.94
CA ALA A 9 -56.36 19.23 10.68
C ALA A 9 -54.85 18.93 10.92
N LEU A 10 -54.37 17.82 10.42
CA LEU A 10 -52.94 17.53 10.32
C LEU A 10 -52.37 18.55 9.31
N LEU A 11 -51.71 19.60 9.80
CA LEU A 11 -50.78 20.39 9.00
C LEU A 11 -49.64 19.47 8.60
N ALA A 12 -49.65 19.01 7.36
CA ALA A 12 -48.50 18.41 6.72
C ALA A 12 -47.44 19.50 6.54
N THR A 13 -46.56 19.64 7.53
CA THR A 13 -45.30 20.35 7.34
C THR A 13 -44.50 19.59 6.33
N THR A 14 -44.54 20.00 5.07
CA THR A 14 -43.56 19.60 4.06
C THR A 14 -42.21 20.09 4.55
N ILE A 15 -41.42 19.19 5.12
CA ILE A 15 -39.99 19.42 5.34
C ILE A 15 -39.42 19.62 3.94
N ALA A 16 -39.14 20.87 3.59
CA ALA A 16 -38.41 21.19 2.38
C ALA A 16 -37.04 20.52 2.51
N VAL A 17 -36.85 19.40 1.83
CA VAL A 17 -35.52 18.78 1.65
C VAL A 17 -34.69 19.88 0.98
N PRO A 18 -33.55 20.30 1.59
CA PRO A 18 -32.72 21.32 0.96
C PRO A 18 -32.36 20.82 -0.44
N ALA A 19 -32.54 21.69 -1.42
CA ALA A 19 -32.24 21.38 -2.81
C ALA A 19 -30.75 21.04 -2.91
N HIS A 20 -30.44 19.75 -3.09
CA HIS A 20 -29.09 19.26 -3.27
C HIS A 20 -28.43 20.00 -4.43
N ALA A 21 -27.20 20.49 -4.18
CA ALA A 21 -26.47 21.28 -5.14
C ALA A 21 -25.51 20.37 -5.94
N ASP A 22 -25.83 20.14 -7.19
CA ASP A 22 -24.96 19.36 -8.07
C ASP A 22 -23.68 20.13 -8.42
N VAL A 23 -22.58 19.39 -8.59
CA VAL A 23 -21.28 19.88 -9.03
C VAL A 23 -21.01 19.35 -10.43
N LEU A 24 -20.76 20.23 -11.40
CA LEU A 24 -20.30 19.85 -12.73
C LEU A 24 -18.77 19.88 -12.77
N VAL A 25 -18.17 18.81 -13.26
CA VAL A 25 -16.74 18.74 -13.60
C VAL A 25 -16.65 18.55 -15.12
N ASP A 26 -16.04 19.48 -15.83
CA ASP A 26 -15.87 19.42 -17.29
C ASP A 26 -14.58 20.11 -17.76
N ASN A 27 -14.44 20.32 -19.07
CA ASN A 27 -13.27 20.95 -19.69
C ASN A 27 -11.96 20.24 -19.33
N PHE A 28 -11.95 18.91 -19.47
CA PHE A 28 -10.77 18.06 -19.28
C PHE A 28 -10.70 16.98 -20.37
N LYS A 29 -9.54 16.37 -20.57
CA LYS A 29 -9.37 15.09 -21.24
C LYS A 29 -9.28 14.02 -20.17
N GLY A 30 -10.25 13.09 -20.12
CA GLY A 30 -10.27 12.13 -19.03
C GLY A 30 -10.49 10.70 -19.49
N TYR A 31 -10.26 9.80 -18.54
CA TYR A 31 -10.49 8.37 -18.69
C TYR A 31 -11.22 7.82 -17.47
N THR A 32 -12.04 6.81 -17.69
CA THR A 32 -12.55 5.93 -16.64
C THR A 32 -12.37 4.48 -17.06
N ILE A 33 -12.66 3.56 -16.14
CA ILE A 33 -12.55 2.14 -16.38
C ILE A 33 -13.93 1.53 -16.25
N ALA A 34 -14.38 0.83 -17.27
CA ALA A 34 -15.63 0.07 -17.23
C ALA A 34 -15.51 -1.14 -16.30
N ALA A 35 -16.63 -1.77 -15.98
CA ALA A 35 -16.65 -2.92 -15.06
C ALA A 35 -15.85 -4.13 -15.59
N ASP A 36 -15.70 -4.25 -16.90
CA ASP A 36 -14.91 -5.29 -17.59
C ASP A 36 -13.41 -4.97 -17.68
N GLY A 37 -12.96 -3.82 -17.12
CA GLY A 37 -11.58 -3.36 -17.16
C GLY A 37 -11.22 -2.53 -18.39
N THR A 38 -12.17 -2.28 -19.31
CA THR A 38 -11.93 -1.48 -20.52
C THR A 38 -11.77 0.00 -20.13
N VAL A 39 -10.70 0.63 -20.60
CA VAL A 39 -10.50 2.08 -20.45
C VAL A 39 -11.37 2.83 -21.45
N THR A 40 -12.21 3.73 -20.96
CA THR A 40 -13.12 4.54 -21.79
C THR A 40 -12.85 6.04 -21.60
N PRO A 41 -12.89 6.83 -22.71
CA PRO A 41 -12.76 8.28 -22.60
C PRO A 41 -13.92 8.92 -21.83
N LEU A 42 -13.57 9.94 -21.01
CA LEU A 42 -14.49 10.72 -20.19
C LEU A 42 -14.36 12.21 -20.53
N GLY A 43 -15.46 12.91 -20.75
CA GLY A 43 -15.49 14.34 -21.11
C GLY A 43 -16.09 15.23 -20.04
N ALA A 44 -17.03 14.70 -19.24
CA ALA A 44 -17.61 15.44 -18.12
C ALA A 44 -18.25 14.49 -17.10
N MET A 45 -18.47 14.95 -15.87
CA MET A 45 -19.23 14.24 -14.84
C MET A 45 -20.02 15.23 -13.97
N VAL A 46 -21.13 14.75 -13.42
CA VAL A 46 -21.97 15.47 -12.46
C VAL A 46 -21.96 14.72 -11.15
N LEU A 47 -21.66 15.42 -10.07
CA LEU A 47 -21.62 14.90 -8.71
C LEU A 47 -22.80 15.46 -7.92
N ASP A 48 -23.25 14.71 -6.92
CA ASP A 48 -24.14 15.25 -5.89
C ASP A 48 -23.34 15.99 -4.79
N ASP A 49 -24.05 16.60 -3.85
CA ASP A 49 -23.47 17.32 -2.71
C ASP A 49 -22.77 16.40 -1.67
N MET A 50 -22.98 15.08 -1.77
CA MET A 50 -22.31 14.06 -0.96
C MET A 50 -21.05 13.52 -1.63
N GLY A 51 -20.70 14.06 -2.80
CA GLY A 51 -19.53 13.62 -3.57
C GLY A 51 -19.70 12.27 -4.25
N THR A 52 -20.95 11.88 -4.57
CA THR A 52 -21.26 10.69 -5.37
C THR A 52 -21.47 11.09 -6.83
N ILE A 53 -20.98 10.30 -7.74
CA ILE A 53 -21.15 10.53 -9.17
C ILE A 53 -22.60 10.21 -9.57
N LYS A 54 -23.32 11.20 -10.09
CA LYS A 54 -24.69 11.05 -10.61
C LYS A 54 -24.71 10.61 -12.07
N ALA A 55 -23.81 11.17 -12.86
CA ALA A 55 -23.71 10.90 -14.29
C ALA A 55 -22.30 11.14 -14.83
N VAL A 56 -21.95 10.42 -15.87
CA VAL A 56 -20.71 10.59 -16.65
C VAL A 56 -21.07 10.79 -18.12
N TYR A 57 -20.24 11.53 -18.85
CA TYR A 57 -20.48 11.91 -20.24
C TYR A 57 -19.22 11.66 -21.07
N ALA A 58 -19.40 11.08 -22.24
CA ALA A 58 -18.32 10.92 -23.20
C ALA A 58 -17.85 12.28 -23.76
N PRO A 59 -16.65 12.37 -24.32
CA PRO A 59 -16.18 13.59 -24.99
C PRO A 59 -17.18 14.09 -26.03
N GLY A 60 -17.46 15.40 -26.00
CA GLY A 60 -18.42 16.04 -26.90
C GLY A 60 -19.89 15.98 -26.44
N GLN A 61 -20.24 15.16 -25.49
CA GLN A 61 -21.56 15.18 -24.87
C GLN A 61 -21.69 16.38 -23.91
N LYS A 62 -22.85 17.02 -23.91
CA LYS A 62 -23.12 18.18 -23.04
C LYS A 62 -23.97 17.76 -21.85
N PRO A 63 -23.45 17.87 -20.60
CA PRO A 63 -24.23 17.62 -19.41
C PRO A 63 -25.35 18.66 -19.25
N SER A 64 -26.49 18.24 -18.64
CA SER A 64 -27.51 19.18 -18.22
C SER A 64 -26.99 20.07 -17.09
N LYS A 65 -27.17 21.37 -17.22
CA LYS A 65 -26.82 22.34 -16.17
C LYS A 65 -27.94 22.56 -15.14
N LYS A 66 -29.08 21.87 -15.29
CA LYS A 66 -30.20 21.97 -14.35
C LYS A 66 -29.80 21.40 -13.00
N GLY A 67 -29.89 22.18 -11.94
CA GLY A 67 -29.49 21.79 -10.58
C GLY A 67 -28.01 22.01 -10.25
N VAL A 68 -27.16 22.27 -11.24
CA VAL A 68 -25.74 22.56 -11.05
C VAL A 68 -25.58 23.94 -10.40
N LYS A 69 -24.93 23.98 -9.25
CA LYS A 69 -24.58 25.20 -8.52
C LYS A 69 -23.08 25.47 -8.45
N PHE A 70 -22.26 24.42 -8.58
CA PHE A 70 -20.82 24.52 -8.54
C PHE A 70 -20.22 23.95 -9.81
N HIS A 71 -19.07 24.48 -10.20
CA HIS A 71 -18.34 24.07 -11.39
C HIS A 71 -16.86 23.91 -11.09
N ILE A 72 -16.33 22.76 -11.45
CA ILE A 72 -14.90 22.45 -11.42
C ILE A 72 -14.40 22.44 -12.86
N ASP A 73 -13.68 23.49 -13.23
CA ASP A 73 -13.07 23.60 -14.55
C ASP A 73 -11.76 22.80 -14.62
N GLY A 74 -11.74 21.77 -15.44
CA GLY A 74 -10.55 20.94 -15.68
C GLY A 74 -9.43 21.64 -16.44
N LYS A 75 -9.67 22.83 -17.04
CA LYS A 75 -8.66 23.65 -17.74
C LYS A 75 -7.88 22.89 -18.81
N GLY A 76 -8.53 21.93 -19.47
CA GLY A 76 -7.90 21.07 -20.49
C GLY A 76 -6.90 20.03 -19.95
N ARG A 77 -6.77 19.90 -18.61
CA ARG A 77 -5.86 18.94 -17.95
C ARG A 77 -6.32 17.50 -18.14
N ILE A 78 -5.46 16.55 -17.82
CA ILE A 78 -5.78 15.13 -17.82
C ILE A 78 -6.49 14.77 -16.50
N LEU A 79 -7.64 14.09 -16.60
CA LEU A 79 -8.38 13.59 -15.45
C LEU A 79 -8.38 12.06 -15.44
N LEU A 80 -8.02 11.47 -14.30
CA LEU A 80 -8.02 10.03 -14.07
C LEU A 80 -8.84 9.69 -12.81
N PRO A 81 -9.35 8.46 -12.67
CA PRO A 81 -9.80 7.96 -11.37
C PRO A 81 -8.69 8.13 -10.34
N GLY A 82 -9.06 8.40 -9.10
CA GLY A 82 -8.11 8.42 -8.00
C GLY A 82 -7.36 7.10 -7.89
N LEU A 83 -6.05 7.18 -7.74
CA LEU A 83 -5.20 6.00 -7.68
C LEU A 83 -5.32 5.31 -6.33
N ILE A 84 -5.12 4.00 -6.33
CA ILE A 84 -5.19 3.14 -5.15
C ILE A 84 -3.88 2.37 -5.05
N ASP A 85 -3.25 2.44 -3.90
CA ASP A 85 -2.14 1.55 -3.56
C ASP A 85 -2.69 0.30 -2.88
N ALA A 86 -2.56 -0.85 -3.54
CA ALA A 86 -3.16 -2.09 -3.07
C ALA A 86 -2.37 -2.77 -1.94
N HIS A 87 -1.17 -2.31 -1.64
CA HIS A 87 -0.32 -2.85 -0.58
C HIS A 87 0.72 -1.84 -0.14
N LEU A 88 0.59 -1.34 1.08
CA LEU A 88 1.59 -0.52 1.75
C LEU A 88 1.41 -0.62 3.28
N HIS A 89 2.31 0.04 4.02
CA HIS A 89 2.28 0.17 5.46
C HIS A 89 2.15 1.65 5.81
N VAL A 90 0.93 2.08 6.18
CA VAL A 90 0.59 3.50 6.39
C VAL A 90 1.48 4.13 7.46
N PHE A 91 1.53 3.52 8.65
CA PHE A 91 2.34 4.05 9.74
C PHE A 91 3.84 3.86 9.49
N GLY A 92 4.23 2.75 8.87
CA GLY A 92 5.59 2.54 8.39
C GLY A 92 6.06 3.69 7.50
N THR A 93 5.23 4.10 6.53
CA THR A 93 5.50 5.24 5.65
C THR A 93 5.60 6.57 6.42
N GLY A 94 4.68 6.80 7.36
CA GLY A 94 4.67 8.01 8.17
C GLY A 94 5.89 8.11 9.07
N PHE A 95 6.23 7.04 9.79
CA PHE A 95 7.40 7.00 10.65
C PHE A 95 8.71 7.08 9.85
N ALA A 96 8.78 6.42 8.68
CA ALA A 96 9.94 6.53 7.79
C ALA A 96 10.22 7.99 7.39
N ALA A 97 9.19 8.76 7.11
CA ALA A 97 9.32 10.17 6.76
C ALA A 97 9.69 11.08 7.97
N LEU A 98 9.54 10.59 9.19
CA LEU A 98 9.84 11.31 10.44
C LEU A 98 11.14 10.84 11.10
N THR A 99 11.79 9.80 10.61
CA THR A 99 13.02 9.20 11.13
C THR A 99 14.17 9.31 10.13
N LEU A 100 15.31 8.72 10.45
CA LEU A 100 16.46 8.70 9.56
C LEU A 100 16.18 7.81 8.33
N ASP A 101 16.22 8.42 7.15
CA ASP A 101 16.08 7.72 5.87
C ASP A 101 17.45 7.51 5.19
N LEU A 102 17.78 6.25 4.90
CA LEU A 102 19.01 5.82 4.22
C LEU A 102 18.75 5.31 2.79
N SER A 103 17.50 5.34 2.31
CA SER A 103 17.08 4.71 1.04
C SER A 103 17.83 5.26 -0.18
N ASP A 104 18.21 6.53 -0.15
CA ASP A 104 18.95 7.20 -1.23
C ASP A 104 20.47 7.08 -1.13
N THR A 105 20.99 6.43 -0.07
CA THR A 105 22.44 6.30 0.11
C THR A 105 23.05 5.40 -0.96
N ALA A 106 24.17 5.85 -1.52
CA ALA A 106 24.86 5.18 -2.62
C ALA A 106 25.96 4.21 -2.16
N SER A 107 26.41 4.34 -0.92
CA SER A 107 27.47 3.50 -0.34
C SER A 107 27.35 3.44 1.18
N LEU A 108 28.05 2.48 1.80
CA LEU A 108 28.18 2.40 3.26
C LEU A 108 28.75 3.71 3.85
N ALA A 109 29.75 4.31 3.22
CA ALA A 109 30.33 5.57 3.69
C ALA A 109 29.31 6.72 3.69
N ASP A 110 28.49 6.82 2.65
CA ASP A 110 27.40 7.80 2.56
C ASP A 110 26.36 7.57 3.68
N ALA A 111 25.99 6.31 3.92
CA ALA A 111 25.09 5.96 5.01
C ALA A 111 25.66 6.34 6.39
N LEU A 112 26.91 5.99 6.67
CA LEU A 112 27.57 6.33 7.94
C LEU A 112 27.66 7.85 8.15
N ASN A 113 27.99 8.63 7.10
CA ASN A 113 27.98 10.09 7.16
C ASN A 113 26.58 10.65 7.51
N ARG A 114 25.53 10.11 6.88
CA ARG A 114 24.15 10.54 7.14
C ARG A 114 23.70 10.18 8.55
N ILE A 115 24.03 8.98 9.04
CA ILE A 115 23.75 8.54 10.42
C ILE A 115 24.43 9.48 11.43
N SER A 116 25.72 9.78 11.22
CA SER A 116 26.49 10.67 12.09
C SER A 116 25.89 12.09 12.13
N ALA A 117 25.57 12.64 10.95
CA ALA A 117 24.93 13.96 10.85
C ALA A 117 23.56 13.99 11.55
N PHE A 118 22.74 12.96 11.36
CA PHE A 118 21.44 12.84 12.03
C PHE A 118 21.59 12.76 13.55
N ALA A 119 22.52 11.94 14.02
CA ALA A 119 22.79 11.78 15.45
C ALA A 119 23.27 13.08 16.10
N ALA A 120 24.09 13.86 15.40
CA ALA A 120 24.56 15.17 15.87
C ALA A 120 23.43 16.22 15.88
N ALA A 121 22.53 16.18 14.88
CA ALA A 121 21.40 17.10 14.81
C ALA A 121 20.29 16.81 15.86
N HIS A 122 20.27 15.61 16.43
CA HIS A 122 19.26 15.17 17.39
C HIS A 122 19.90 14.62 18.68
N PRO A 123 20.57 15.46 19.46
CA PRO A 123 21.28 15.02 20.67
C PRO A 123 20.31 14.57 21.79
N ASP A 124 19.07 15.01 21.75
CA ASP A 124 18.01 14.71 22.70
C ASP A 124 17.37 13.32 22.50
N ARG A 125 17.59 12.68 21.36
CA ARG A 125 17.05 11.34 21.10
C ARG A 125 17.84 10.27 21.84
N ALA A 126 17.17 9.49 22.67
CA ALA A 126 17.76 8.37 23.40
C ALA A 126 18.20 7.22 22.47
N TRP A 127 17.49 7.02 21.37
CA TRP A 127 17.79 6.06 20.31
C TRP A 127 17.88 6.76 18.97
N ILE A 128 18.81 6.33 18.14
CA ILE A 128 18.83 6.66 16.71
C ILE A 128 18.11 5.55 15.98
N VAL A 129 16.92 5.86 15.49
CA VAL A 129 16.08 4.93 14.72
C VAL A 129 15.97 5.44 13.30
N GLY A 130 16.05 4.53 12.35
CA GLY A 130 15.94 4.84 10.93
C GLY A 130 15.76 3.58 10.09
N ARG A 131 15.77 3.76 8.78
CA ARG A 131 15.56 2.67 7.83
C ARG A 131 16.16 2.95 6.46
N GLY A 132 16.04 1.97 5.58
CA GLY A 132 16.32 2.16 4.17
C GLY A 132 17.73 1.74 3.74
N TRP A 133 18.54 1.16 4.64
CA TRP A 133 19.85 0.67 4.22
C TRP A 133 19.72 -0.53 3.27
N ASN A 134 20.62 -0.59 2.26
CA ASN A 134 20.62 -1.64 1.27
C ASN A 134 22.04 -1.99 0.83
N GLN A 135 22.58 -3.08 1.38
CA GLN A 135 23.95 -3.55 1.10
C GLN A 135 24.14 -3.98 -0.37
N GLU A 136 23.08 -4.37 -1.07
CA GLU A 136 23.16 -4.71 -2.50
C GLU A 136 23.36 -3.45 -3.34
N LYS A 137 22.61 -2.38 -3.05
CA LYS A 137 22.79 -1.06 -3.69
C LYS A 137 24.19 -0.51 -3.45
N TRP A 138 24.73 -0.71 -2.25
CA TRP A 138 26.08 -0.30 -1.88
C TRP A 138 27.18 -1.21 -2.46
N LYS A 139 26.81 -2.33 -3.08
CA LYS A 139 27.75 -3.36 -3.59
C LYS A 139 28.72 -3.84 -2.52
N LEU A 140 28.25 -3.96 -1.28
CA LEU A 140 29.09 -4.29 -0.14
C LEU A 140 29.52 -5.78 -0.12
N GLY A 141 28.73 -6.66 -0.75
CA GLY A 141 28.99 -8.10 -0.82
C GLY A 141 28.84 -8.85 0.52
N ARG A 142 28.41 -8.16 1.58
CA ARG A 142 28.13 -8.68 2.92
C ARG A 142 27.10 -7.81 3.61
N PHE A 143 26.59 -8.24 4.75
CA PHE A 143 25.87 -7.35 5.64
C PHE A 143 26.80 -6.31 6.29
N PRO A 144 26.29 -5.11 6.67
CA PRO A 144 27.02 -4.18 7.51
C PRO A 144 27.13 -4.74 8.94
N THR A 145 28.03 -4.15 9.75
CA THR A 145 28.35 -4.68 11.09
C THR A 145 28.11 -3.64 12.19
N ALA A 146 27.93 -4.11 13.43
CA ALA A 146 27.82 -3.23 14.61
C ALA A 146 29.04 -2.30 14.76
N ALA A 147 30.25 -2.82 14.49
CA ALA A 147 31.48 -2.05 14.61
C ALA A 147 31.52 -0.82 13.69
N GLU A 148 30.89 -0.87 12.52
CA GLU A 148 30.79 0.28 11.61
C GLU A 148 29.92 1.42 12.21
N LEU A 149 28.87 1.07 12.93
CA LEU A 149 28.05 2.03 13.66
C LEU A 149 28.73 2.55 14.92
N ASP A 150 29.44 1.65 15.64
CA ASP A 150 30.15 2.01 16.87
C ASP A 150 31.23 3.08 16.63
N MET A 151 31.83 3.11 15.43
CA MET A 151 32.82 4.14 15.06
C MET A 151 32.23 5.55 15.01
N ILE A 152 30.93 5.69 14.77
CA ILE A 152 30.28 7.00 14.53
C ILE A 152 29.27 7.37 15.61
N VAL A 153 28.64 6.39 16.27
CA VAL A 153 27.68 6.58 17.38
C VAL A 153 27.94 5.51 18.45
N PRO A 154 29.01 5.66 19.26
CA PRO A 154 29.38 4.64 20.26
C PRO A 154 28.46 4.64 21.49
N ASP A 155 27.92 5.81 21.86
CA ASP A 155 27.32 6.04 23.19
C ASP A 155 25.79 5.88 23.23
N ARG A 156 25.14 5.88 22.06
CA ARG A 156 23.68 5.77 21.95
C ARG A 156 23.28 4.53 21.15
N PRO A 157 22.22 3.83 21.53
CA PRO A 157 21.67 2.75 20.73
C PRO A 157 21.25 3.23 19.34
N VAL A 158 21.66 2.47 18.31
CA VAL A 158 21.29 2.69 16.91
C VAL A 158 20.57 1.44 16.41
N TRP A 159 19.37 1.62 15.87
CA TRP A 159 18.57 0.58 15.23
C TRP A 159 18.07 1.04 13.87
N LEU A 160 18.49 0.37 12.81
CA LEU A 160 18.23 0.76 11.44
C LEU A 160 17.64 -0.43 10.67
N GLU A 161 16.41 -0.29 10.19
CA GLU A 161 15.76 -1.32 9.38
C GLU A 161 16.30 -1.33 7.95
N ARG A 162 16.45 -2.52 7.37
CA ARG A 162 16.75 -2.69 5.96
C ARG A 162 15.61 -2.12 5.11
N VAL A 163 15.91 -1.77 3.86
CA VAL A 163 14.93 -1.19 2.92
C VAL A 163 13.66 -2.01 2.81
N ASP A 164 13.74 -3.34 2.84
CA ASP A 164 12.61 -4.26 2.76
C ASP A 164 11.95 -4.60 4.12
N GLY A 165 12.48 -4.07 5.23
CA GLY A 165 11.96 -4.35 6.58
C GLY A 165 12.29 -5.76 7.12
N HIS A 166 12.97 -6.59 6.34
CA HIS A 166 13.26 -7.99 6.72
C HIS A 166 14.63 -8.19 7.39
N ALA A 167 15.38 -7.13 7.68
CA ALA A 167 16.58 -7.16 8.50
C ALA A 167 16.76 -5.84 9.25
N GLY A 168 17.36 -5.90 10.43
CA GLY A 168 17.69 -4.74 11.23
C GLY A 168 19.19 -4.70 11.54
N TRP A 169 19.80 -3.50 11.52
CA TRP A 169 21.20 -3.24 11.80
C TRP A 169 21.35 -2.45 13.09
N ALA A 170 21.95 -3.09 14.10
CA ALA A 170 22.17 -2.59 15.45
C ALA A 170 23.65 -2.29 15.69
N ASN A 171 23.94 -1.24 16.46
CA ASN A 171 25.25 -1.05 17.05
C ASN A 171 25.39 -1.84 18.37
N SER A 172 26.60 -1.87 18.94
CA SER A 172 26.86 -2.56 20.21
C SER A 172 26.04 -2.03 21.38
N ALA A 173 25.75 -0.74 21.42
CA ALA A 173 24.89 -0.13 22.45
C ALA A 173 23.44 -0.64 22.34
N ALA A 174 22.88 -0.79 21.13
CA ALA A 174 21.55 -1.34 20.91
C ALA A 174 21.47 -2.82 21.27
N LEU A 175 22.45 -3.63 20.84
CA LEU A 175 22.54 -5.05 21.22
C LEU A 175 22.59 -5.21 22.74
N LYS A 176 23.39 -4.40 23.42
CA LYS A 176 23.48 -4.38 24.90
C LYS A 176 22.17 -3.98 25.55
N ALA A 177 21.52 -2.92 25.08
CA ALA A 177 20.22 -2.47 25.61
C ALA A 177 19.13 -3.54 25.45
N ALA A 178 19.19 -4.31 24.38
CA ALA A 178 18.30 -5.43 24.07
C ALA A 178 18.68 -6.75 24.74
N GLY A 179 19.83 -6.83 25.45
CA GLY A 179 20.33 -8.07 26.07
C GLY A 179 20.76 -9.14 25.07
N VAL A 180 21.06 -8.75 23.81
CA VAL A 180 21.51 -9.69 22.77
C VAL A 180 23.00 -9.97 22.94
N THR A 181 23.35 -11.25 23.18
CA THR A 181 24.70 -11.74 23.47
C THR A 181 25.09 -12.89 22.54
N ALA A 182 26.31 -13.41 22.72
CA ALA A 182 26.77 -14.62 21.98
C ALA A 182 25.88 -15.85 22.23
N ASP A 183 25.29 -15.94 23.43
CA ASP A 183 24.41 -17.05 23.84
C ASP A 183 22.95 -16.88 23.39
N SER A 184 22.59 -15.71 22.85
CA SER A 184 21.23 -15.45 22.36
C SER A 184 20.89 -16.38 21.20
N LYS A 185 19.69 -16.97 21.29
CA LYS A 185 19.14 -17.82 20.23
C LYS A 185 18.16 -17.03 19.41
N ALA A 186 18.25 -17.16 18.09
CA ALA A 186 17.23 -16.60 17.22
C ALA A 186 15.89 -17.34 17.44
N PRO A 187 14.76 -16.62 17.47
CA PRO A 187 13.45 -17.24 17.45
C PRO A 187 13.22 -18.00 16.13
N ALA A 188 12.22 -18.88 16.13
CA ALA A 188 11.80 -19.57 14.91
C ALA A 188 11.42 -18.55 13.82
N GLY A 189 11.87 -18.77 12.59
CA GLY A 189 11.66 -17.82 11.50
C GLY A 189 12.59 -16.60 11.52
N GLY A 190 13.65 -16.59 12.32
CA GLY A 190 14.64 -15.51 12.35
C GLY A 190 16.06 -16.00 12.40
N SER A 191 17.03 -15.13 12.10
CA SER A 191 18.45 -15.41 12.28
C SER A 191 19.21 -14.21 12.85
N ILE A 192 20.29 -14.51 13.62
CA ILE A 192 21.24 -13.53 14.13
C ILE A 192 22.55 -13.73 13.38
N GLU A 193 22.97 -12.74 12.60
CA GLU A 193 24.26 -12.77 11.94
C GLU A 193 25.39 -12.72 12.99
N LYS A 194 26.38 -13.62 12.86
CA LYS A 194 27.49 -13.77 13.81
C LYS A 194 28.83 -13.49 13.12
N ASP A 195 29.75 -12.94 13.88
CA ASP A 195 31.15 -12.78 13.48
C ASP A 195 31.92 -14.10 13.58
N ALA A 196 33.19 -14.08 13.18
CA ALA A 196 34.06 -15.26 13.23
C ALA A 196 34.30 -15.81 14.66
N ALA A 197 34.06 -14.99 15.70
CA ALA A 197 34.13 -15.37 17.11
C ALA A 197 32.79 -15.88 17.66
N GLY A 198 31.75 -15.98 16.85
CA GLY A 198 30.41 -16.40 17.25
C GLY A 198 29.58 -15.33 17.99
N LYS A 199 30.04 -14.08 18.03
CA LYS A 199 29.32 -12.97 18.63
C LYS A 199 28.34 -12.35 17.61
N PRO A 200 27.21 -11.76 18.05
CA PRO A 200 26.32 -11.01 17.17
C PRO A 200 27.08 -9.92 16.40
N ALA A 201 27.05 -10.01 15.07
CA ALA A 201 27.75 -9.09 14.18
C ALA A 201 27.03 -7.75 14.00
N GLY A 202 25.76 -7.66 14.44
CA GLY A 202 24.95 -6.44 14.38
C GLY A 202 23.71 -6.55 13.51
N VAL A 203 23.59 -7.54 12.63
CA VAL A 203 22.39 -7.73 11.82
C VAL A 203 21.52 -8.87 12.35
N LEU A 204 20.22 -8.59 12.45
CA LEU A 204 19.19 -9.53 12.84
C LEU A 204 18.17 -9.61 11.69
N VAL A 205 17.76 -10.84 11.31
CA VAL A 205 16.90 -11.09 10.14
C VAL A 205 15.55 -11.62 10.60
N ASP A 206 14.50 -11.16 9.94
CA ASP A 206 13.09 -11.55 10.14
C ASP A 206 12.69 -11.55 11.62
N ALA A 207 12.14 -12.65 12.16
CA ALA A 207 11.67 -12.72 13.54
C ALA A 207 12.73 -12.38 14.60
N ALA A 208 14.02 -12.46 14.29
CA ALA A 208 15.08 -12.09 15.22
C ALA A 208 15.17 -10.57 15.46
N GLN A 209 14.62 -9.76 14.57
CA GLN A 209 14.59 -8.31 14.73
C GLN A 209 13.87 -7.89 16.03
N GLU A 210 12.85 -8.65 16.44
CA GLU A 210 12.08 -8.39 17.65
C GLU A 210 12.94 -8.35 18.90
N LEU A 211 14.06 -9.08 18.94
CA LEU A 211 15.02 -9.05 20.06
C LEU A 211 15.56 -7.65 20.34
N VAL A 212 15.68 -6.81 19.30
CA VAL A 212 16.18 -5.42 19.45
C VAL A 212 15.05 -4.41 19.36
N SER A 213 14.10 -4.58 18.44
CA SER A 213 13.00 -3.63 18.25
C SER A 213 12.11 -3.49 19.49
N ALA A 214 11.93 -4.55 20.27
CA ALA A 214 11.21 -4.51 21.55
C ALA A 214 11.88 -3.61 22.61
N ALA A 215 13.18 -3.33 22.49
CA ALA A 215 13.89 -2.42 23.37
C ALA A 215 13.84 -0.96 22.92
N VAL A 216 13.41 -0.69 21.68
CA VAL A 216 13.20 0.66 21.17
C VAL A 216 11.98 1.27 21.86
N PRO A 217 12.05 2.53 22.36
CA PRO A 217 10.91 3.17 22.99
C PRO A 217 9.68 3.20 22.08
N ALA A 218 8.55 2.71 22.57
CA ALA A 218 7.31 2.68 21.83
C ALA A 218 6.81 4.11 21.48
N PRO A 219 6.31 4.36 20.27
CA PRO A 219 5.72 5.63 19.90
C PRO A 219 4.48 5.97 20.76
N SER A 220 4.31 7.25 21.09
CA SER A 220 3.11 7.74 21.77
C SER A 220 1.92 7.87 20.77
N ALA A 221 0.69 8.01 21.31
CA ALA A 221 -0.48 8.29 20.48
C ALA A 221 -0.31 9.54 19.60
N ARG A 222 0.42 10.57 20.09
CA ARG A 222 0.74 11.78 19.35
C ARG A 222 1.69 11.49 18.18
N ASP A 223 2.66 10.60 18.38
CA ASP A 223 3.59 10.19 17.31
C ASP A 223 2.85 9.43 16.20
N TYR A 224 1.90 8.55 16.56
CA TYR A 224 1.01 7.91 15.59
C TYR A 224 0.17 8.94 14.82
N ASP A 225 -0.44 9.92 15.51
CA ASP A 225 -1.25 10.94 14.85
C ASP A 225 -0.41 11.78 13.86
N LEU A 226 0.84 12.11 14.23
CA LEU A 226 1.79 12.83 13.37
C LEU A 226 2.24 11.97 12.19
N ALA A 227 2.57 10.70 12.43
CA ALA A 227 2.97 9.76 11.40
C ALA A 227 1.85 9.57 10.37
N PHE A 228 0.61 9.39 10.83
CA PHE A 228 -0.54 9.26 9.95
C PHE A 228 -0.79 10.53 9.12
N ALA A 229 -0.76 11.70 9.74
CA ALA A 229 -0.92 12.97 9.01
C ALA A 229 0.17 13.15 7.94
N THR A 230 1.41 12.74 8.25
CA THR A 230 2.54 12.79 7.32
C THR A 230 2.34 11.81 6.15
N ALA A 231 1.97 10.55 6.44
CA ALA A 231 1.69 9.54 5.43
C ALA A 231 0.58 9.98 4.47
N GLN A 232 -0.56 10.46 4.99
CA GLN A 232 -1.65 10.95 4.15
C GLN A 232 -1.21 12.06 3.20
N ARG A 233 -0.38 13.01 3.69
CA ARG A 233 0.14 14.10 2.84
C ARG A 233 0.99 13.56 1.69
N ILE A 234 1.82 12.55 1.95
CA ILE A 234 2.61 11.87 0.92
C ILE A 234 1.69 11.18 -0.09
N PHE A 235 0.66 10.47 0.36
CA PHE A 235 -0.26 9.74 -0.50
C PHE A 235 -1.05 10.67 -1.43
N ILE A 236 -1.72 11.70 -0.89
CA ILE A 236 -2.54 12.62 -1.70
C ILE A 236 -1.71 13.42 -2.69
N ARG A 237 -0.45 13.76 -2.34
CA ARG A 237 0.49 14.41 -3.25
C ARG A 237 0.83 13.55 -4.47
N ASN A 238 0.83 12.23 -4.31
CA ASN A 238 1.10 11.27 -5.37
C ASN A 238 -0.19 10.80 -6.10
N GLY A 239 -1.34 11.38 -5.77
CA GLY A 239 -2.63 11.05 -6.39
C GLY A 239 -3.30 9.79 -5.82
N LEU A 240 -2.79 9.26 -4.71
CA LEU A 240 -3.41 8.13 -4.02
C LEU A 240 -4.63 8.62 -3.23
N THR A 241 -5.80 8.13 -3.60
CA THR A 241 -7.08 8.44 -2.92
C THR A 241 -7.51 7.34 -1.96
N ALA A 242 -6.96 6.14 -2.14
CA ALA A 242 -7.16 5.00 -1.25
C ALA A 242 -5.88 4.17 -1.12
N VAL A 243 -5.74 3.47 0.00
CA VAL A 243 -4.61 2.60 0.32
C VAL A 243 -5.08 1.34 1.03
N ALA A 244 -4.42 0.21 0.80
CA ALA A 244 -4.59 -1.00 1.60
C ALA A 244 -3.42 -1.11 2.59
N ASP A 245 -3.72 -0.95 3.88
CA ASP A 245 -2.74 -1.00 4.96
C ASP A 245 -2.53 -2.44 5.43
N MET A 246 -1.34 -2.98 5.19
CA MET A 246 -1.02 -4.39 5.38
C MET A 246 -0.29 -4.65 6.70
N GLY A 247 -1.07 -4.99 7.71
CA GLY A 247 -0.56 -5.35 9.03
C GLY A 247 -0.88 -4.33 10.12
N SER A 248 -2.06 -3.68 10.03
CA SER A 248 -2.50 -2.72 11.05
C SER A 248 -2.48 -3.31 12.45
N THR A 249 -1.82 -2.64 13.38
CA THR A 249 -1.86 -2.92 14.81
C THR A 249 -3.13 -2.35 15.44
N ILE A 250 -3.35 -2.64 16.73
CA ILE A 250 -4.46 -2.04 17.49
C ILE A 250 -4.24 -0.53 17.61
N GLU A 251 -3.00 -0.09 17.81
CA GLU A 251 -2.60 1.31 17.91
C GLU A 251 -2.83 2.07 16.60
N ASP A 252 -2.50 1.43 15.45
CA ASP A 252 -2.77 1.96 14.11
C ASP A 252 -4.28 2.18 13.92
N TRP A 253 -5.08 1.16 14.23
CA TRP A 253 -6.53 1.26 14.14
C TRP A 253 -7.10 2.37 15.03
N GLN A 254 -6.60 2.51 16.25
CA GLN A 254 -7.00 3.59 17.14
C GLN A 254 -6.64 4.97 16.57
N ALA A 255 -5.48 5.11 15.94
CA ALA A 255 -5.07 6.36 15.30
C ALA A 255 -5.92 6.66 14.06
N PHE A 256 -6.26 5.67 13.23
CA PHE A 256 -7.23 5.84 12.14
C PHE A 256 -8.59 6.33 12.66
N ARG A 257 -9.07 5.74 13.76
CA ARG A 257 -10.33 6.12 14.39
C ARG A 257 -10.27 7.56 14.92
N ARG A 258 -9.22 7.94 15.65
CA ARG A 258 -9.03 9.34 16.10
C ARG A 258 -9.05 10.33 14.96
N ALA A 259 -8.36 10.01 13.85
CA ALA A 259 -8.38 10.85 12.66
C ALA A 259 -9.77 10.93 12.03
N GLY A 260 -10.51 9.83 11.98
CA GLY A 260 -11.89 9.78 11.49
C GLY A 260 -12.84 10.62 12.33
N ASP A 261 -12.79 10.47 13.66
CA ASP A 261 -13.60 11.23 14.61
C ASP A 261 -13.29 12.74 14.55
N ALA A 262 -12.03 13.09 14.25
CA ALA A 262 -11.60 14.48 14.02
C ALA A 262 -11.86 15.00 12.59
N ASN A 263 -12.48 14.19 11.71
CA ASN A 263 -12.71 14.52 10.29
C ASN A 263 -11.41 14.83 9.51
N LYS A 264 -10.34 14.08 9.81
CA LYS A 264 -8.97 14.23 9.24
C LYS A 264 -8.54 13.02 8.42
N LEU A 265 -9.46 12.21 7.94
CA LEU A 265 -9.18 11.16 6.96
C LEU A 265 -9.23 11.77 5.56
N TYR A 266 -8.09 11.99 4.94
CA TYR A 266 -7.98 12.56 3.58
C TYR A 266 -7.90 11.48 2.50
N VAL A 267 -7.46 10.26 2.86
CA VAL A 267 -7.46 9.06 2.01
C VAL A 267 -8.41 8.02 2.58
N ARG A 268 -8.78 7.04 1.74
CA ARG A 268 -9.50 5.85 2.19
C ARG A 268 -8.52 4.78 2.62
N VAL A 269 -8.78 4.14 3.74
CA VAL A 269 -7.93 3.07 4.29
C VAL A 269 -8.71 1.76 4.31
N MET A 270 -8.22 0.78 3.58
CA MET A 270 -8.61 -0.63 3.64
C MET A 270 -7.62 -1.34 4.55
N SER A 271 -7.94 -1.46 5.84
CA SER A 271 -7.04 -2.01 6.85
C SER A 271 -7.09 -3.54 6.86
N TYR A 272 -5.92 -4.16 7.00
CA TYR A 272 -5.74 -5.60 7.25
C TYR A 272 -4.97 -5.75 8.54
N ALA A 273 -5.59 -6.33 9.54
CA ALA A 273 -4.98 -6.46 10.87
C ALA A 273 -3.72 -7.34 10.84
N GLY A 274 -2.73 -6.99 11.61
CA GLY A 274 -1.48 -7.74 11.78
C GLY A 274 -1.67 -9.02 12.62
N GLY A 275 -2.21 -10.06 11.99
CA GLY A 275 -2.50 -11.34 12.64
C GLY A 275 -3.93 -11.48 13.17
N VAL A 276 -4.29 -12.72 13.46
CA VAL A 276 -5.68 -13.10 13.85
C VAL A 276 -6.10 -12.50 15.19
N ASP A 277 -5.18 -12.28 16.11
CA ASP A 277 -5.53 -11.72 17.43
C ASP A 277 -5.89 -10.25 17.33
N ALA A 278 -5.10 -9.45 16.62
CA ALA A 278 -5.44 -8.05 16.31
C ALA A 278 -6.76 -7.97 15.52
N MET A 279 -6.95 -8.85 14.52
CA MET A 279 -8.18 -8.94 13.74
C MET A 279 -9.42 -9.12 14.63
N LYS A 280 -9.35 -10.03 15.63
CA LYS A 280 -10.47 -10.26 16.57
C LYS A 280 -10.74 -9.05 17.46
N VAL A 281 -9.69 -8.41 17.97
CA VAL A 281 -9.83 -7.24 18.85
C VAL A 281 -10.44 -6.06 18.09
N ILE A 282 -10.00 -5.81 16.85
CA ILE A 282 -10.44 -4.68 16.05
C ILE A 282 -11.82 -4.93 15.42
N GLY A 283 -12.01 -6.10 14.80
CA GLY A 283 -13.18 -6.40 13.98
C GLY A 283 -14.32 -7.10 14.74
N GLY A 284 -14.01 -7.82 15.83
CA GLY A 284 -15.00 -8.64 16.51
C GLY A 284 -15.45 -9.83 15.63
N PRO A 285 -16.77 -9.96 15.35
CA PRO A 285 -17.32 -11.13 14.66
C PRO A 285 -17.19 -11.06 13.13
N GLY A 286 -16.59 -10.02 12.55
CA GLY A 286 -16.45 -9.88 11.10
C GLY A 286 -15.82 -8.57 10.68
N PRO A 287 -15.62 -8.37 9.36
CA PRO A 287 -15.12 -7.12 8.81
C PRO A 287 -16.01 -5.93 9.23
N SER A 288 -15.40 -4.80 9.52
CA SER A 288 -16.19 -3.62 9.87
C SER A 288 -17.03 -3.14 8.68
N PRO A 289 -18.17 -2.47 8.91
CA PRO A 289 -18.76 -1.66 7.86
C PRO A 289 -17.78 -0.56 7.42
N TRP A 290 -18.03 0.07 6.27
CA TRP A 290 -17.34 1.29 5.90
C TRP A 290 -17.71 2.42 6.87
N LEU A 291 -16.71 3.05 7.45
CA LEU A 291 -16.83 4.15 8.40
C LEU A 291 -16.46 5.48 7.74
N TYR A 292 -16.89 6.61 8.33
CA TYR A 292 -16.48 7.97 7.94
C TYR A 292 -16.68 8.27 6.45
N ALA A 293 -17.89 8.05 5.93
CA ALA A 293 -18.20 8.23 4.50
C ALA A 293 -17.29 7.43 3.57
N ASP A 294 -17.16 6.13 3.86
CA ASP A 294 -16.36 5.16 3.13
C ASP A 294 -14.83 5.44 3.19
N ARG A 295 -14.35 6.02 4.31
CA ARG A 295 -12.92 6.34 4.44
C ARG A 295 -12.11 5.34 5.26
N LEU A 296 -12.75 4.47 6.03
CA LEU A 296 -12.06 3.46 6.85
C LEU A 296 -12.86 2.16 6.90
N ARG A 297 -12.18 1.05 6.70
CA ARG A 297 -12.74 -0.28 6.89
C ARG A 297 -11.66 -1.25 7.34
N LEU A 298 -11.98 -2.11 8.33
CA LEU A 298 -11.21 -3.33 8.53
C LEU A 298 -11.72 -4.39 7.56
N ASN A 299 -10.88 -4.76 6.60
CA ASN A 299 -11.21 -5.72 5.55
C ASN A 299 -10.87 -7.15 5.95
N GLY A 300 -9.71 -7.35 6.58
CA GLY A 300 -9.17 -8.69 6.73
C GLY A 300 -7.97 -8.79 7.65
N VAL A 301 -7.20 -9.82 7.44
CA VAL A 301 -5.98 -10.15 8.17
C VAL A 301 -4.79 -10.25 7.24
N LYS A 302 -3.63 -9.73 7.66
CA LYS A 302 -2.32 -9.96 7.05
C LYS A 302 -1.59 -11.07 7.80
N LEU A 303 -1.07 -12.04 7.06
CA LEU A 303 -0.22 -13.13 7.53
C LEU A 303 1.08 -13.15 6.73
N TYR A 304 2.09 -13.82 7.25
CA TYR A 304 3.41 -13.96 6.61
C TYR A 304 3.77 -15.43 6.48
N MET A 305 4.05 -15.89 5.24
CA MET A 305 4.49 -17.26 4.99
C MET A 305 6.00 -17.38 5.04
N ASP A 306 6.72 -16.37 4.56
CA ASP A 306 8.18 -16.34 4.47
C ASP A 306 8.73 -14.92 4.59
N GLY A 307 10.04 -14.75 4.37
CA GLY A 307 10.72 -13.47 4.35
C GLY A 307 11.00 -12.97 2.92
N ALA A 308 11.93 -12.00 2.78
CA ALA A 308 12.25 -11.35 1.52
C ALA A 308 13.40 -12.01 0.76
N LEU A 309 13.43 -11.79 -0.57
CA LEU A 309 14.48 -12.32 -1.46
C LEU A 309 15.85 -11.70 -1.15
N GLY A 310 15.90 -10.39 -0.87
CA GLY A 310 17.13 -9.64 -0.64
C GLY A 310 17.90 -10.09 0.60
N SER A 311 17.20 -10.39 1.70
CA SER A 311 17.75 -10.93 2.94
C SER A 311 17.99 -12.45 2.91
N ARG A 312 17.58 -13.14 1.85
CA ARG A 312 17.50 -14.61 1.71
C ARG A 312 16.55 -15.26 2.71
N GLY A 313 15.53 -14.53 3.16
CA GLY A 313 14.43 -15.02 3.98
C GLY A 313 13.31 -15.68 3.16
N ALA A 314 13.16 -15.33 1.88
CA ALA A 314 12.16 -15.94 1.00
C ALA A 314 12.36 -17.47 0.90
N TRP A 315 11.28 -18.23 1.14
CA TRP A 315 11.37 -19.68 1.21
C TRP A 315 11.28 -20.31 -0.18
N LEU A 316 12.40 -20.96 -0.59
CA LEU A 316 12.57 -21.53 -1.91
C LEU A 316 12.45 -23.05 -1.93
N LYS A 317 11.93 -23.62 -3.03
CA LYS A 317 11.89 -25.08 -3.30
C LYS A 317 13.29 -25.68 -3.40
N ALA A 318 14.26 -24.92 -3.93
CA ALA A 318 15.66 -25.29 -4.00
C ALA A 318 16.53 -24.25 -3.29
N PRO A 319 17.77 -24.57 -2.87
CA PRO A 319 18.67 -23.61 -2.23
C PRO A 319 18.87 -22.35 -3.06
N TYR A 320 19.24 -21.24 -2.40
CA TYR A 320 19.70 -20.03 -3.08
C TYR A 320 20.91 -20.36 -3.96
N ALA A 321 20.93 -19.83 -5.18
CA ALA A 321 22.03 -20.13 -6.11
C ALA A 321 23.37 -19.56 -5.63
N ASP A 322 23.33 -18.39 -4.97
CA ASP A 322 24.50 -17.72 -4.39
C ASP A 322 24.77 -18.09 -2.91
N LYS A 323 23.91 -18.92 -2.29
CA LYS A 323 24.09 -19.41 -0.91
C LYS A 323 23.46 -20.82 -0.78
N PRO A 324 24.16 -21.88 -1.23
CA PRO A 324 23.60 -23.24 -1.33
C PRO A 324 23.28 -23.93 0.01
N ASP A 325 23.64 -23.35 1.13
CA ASP A 325 23.41 -23.87 2.48
C ASP A 325 22.03 -23.43 3.05
N THR A 326 21.27 -22.59 2.34
CA THR A 326 19.95 -22.16 2.77
C THR A 326 18.91 -22.19 1.66
N ARG A 327 17.64 -22.36 2.07
CA ARG A 327 16.45 -22.22 1.23
C ARG A 327 15.54 -21.08 1.69
N GLY A 328 15.98 -20.24 2.62
CA GLY A 328 15.16 -19.21 3.26
C GLY A 328 14.48 -19.71 4.54
N LEU A 329 13.55 -18.90 5.03
CA LEU A 329 12.95 -19.07 6.37
C LEU A 329 11.43 -19.12 6.26
N PRO A 330 10.78 -20.31 6.36
CA PRO A 330 9.33 -20.39 6.55
C PRO A 330 8.96 -19.80 7.91
N GLN A 331 8.02 -18.84 7.93
CA GLN A 331 7.54 -18.19 9.16
C GLN A 331 6.41 -19.00 9.82
N LEU A 332 5.65 -19.71 9.02
CA LEU A 332 4.54 -20.58 9.45
C LEU A 332 4.72 -21.99 8.85
N SER A 333 4.35 -23.00 9.60
CA SER A 333 4.12 -24.32 9.00
C SER A 333 2.81 -24.32 8.19
N GLN A 334 2.67 -25.22 7.24
CA GLN A 334 1.44 -25.37 6.45
C GLN A 334 0.18 -25.52 7.34
N THR A 335 0.28 -26.30 8.42
CA THR A 335 -0.83 -26.49 9.37
C THR A 335 -1.19 -25.19 10.10
N GLN A 336 -0.18 -24.43 10.57
CA GLN A 336 -0.42 -23.14 11.23
C GLN A 336 -1.06 -22.14 10.26
N LEU A 337 -0.55 -22.04 9.03
CA LEU A 337 -1.11 -21.17 7.99
C LEU A 337 -2.59 -21.54 7.75
N GLY A 338 -2.89 -22.81 7.47
CA GLY A 338 -4.25 -23.29 7.21
C GLY A 338 -5.20 -22.98 8.37
N ASN A 339 -4.78 -23.18 9.62
CA ASN A 339 -5.58 -22.88 10.81
C ASN A 339 -5.86 -21.37 10.94
N LEU A 340 -4.86 -20.50 10.75
CA LEU A 340 -5.03 -19.04 10.83
C LEU A 340 -5.93 -18.53 9.70
N MET A 341 -5.74 -19.02 8.47
CA MET A 341 -6.57 -18.68 7.32
C MET A 341 -8.01 -19.13 7.51
N SER A 342 -8.22 -20.37 7.99
CA SER A 342 -9.54 -20.92 8.31
C SER A 342 -10.24 -20.09 9.38
N ARG A 343 -9.52 -19.70 10.44
CA ARG A 343 -10.07 -18.87 11.51
C ARG A 343 -10.58 -17.51 11.00
N ALA A 344 -9.82 -16.85 10.14
CA ALA A 344 -10.25 -15.59 9.52
C ALA A 344 -11.44 -15.79 8.57
N ALA A 345 -11.41 -16.85 7.75
CA ALA A 345 -12.45 -17.14 6.78
C ALA A 345 -13.80 -17.51 7.44
N MET A 346 -13.80 -18.15 8.62
CA MET A 346 -15.00 -18.43 9.42
C MET A 346 -15.79 -17.17 9.77
N ASP A 347 -15.09 -16.10 10.10
CA ASP A 347 -15.66 -14.81 10.46
C ASP A 347 -15.79 -13.87 9.25
N ASN A 348 -15.70 -14.41 8.02
CA ASN A 348 -15.79 -13.70 6.74
C ASN A 348 -14.75 -12.59 6.52
N PHE A 349 -13.64 -12.60 7.24
CA PHE A 349 -12.53 -11.73 6.93
C PHE A 349 -11.80 -12.18 5.65
N GLN A 350 -11.34 -11.22 4.87
CA GLN A 350 -10.44 -11.50 3.77
C GLN A 350 -9.06 -11.87 4.33
N VAL A 351 -8.36 -12.78 3.65
CA VAL A 351 -7.02 -13.20 4.05
C VAL A 351 -6.02 -12.72 3.02
N ALA A 352 -5.02 -11.97 3.49
CA ALA A 352 -3.87 -11.51 2.72
C ALA A 352 -2.60 -12.13 3.30
N VAL A 353 -1.87 -12.89 2.48
CA VAL A 353 -0.69 -13.62 2.93
C VAL A 353 0.53 -13.20 2.12
N HIS A 354 1.55 -12.68 2.81
CA HIS A 354 2.86 -12.46 2.23
C HIS A 354 3.48 -13.80 1.80
N ALA A 355 3.82 -13.93 0.54
CA ALA A 355 4.55 -15.07 0.00
C ALA A 355 5.45 -14.62 -1.16
N ILE A 356 6.75 -14.68 -0.96
CA ILE A 356 7.76 -14.25 -1.94
C ILE A 356 8.40 -15.45 -2.63
N GLY A 357 8.88 -16.43 -1.87
CA GLY A 357 9.56 -17.60 -2.44
C GLY A 357 8.61 -18.62 -3.07
N ASP A 358 9.12 -19.39 -4.01
CA ASP A 358 8.34 -20.40 -4.75
C ASP A 358 7.84 -21.55 -3.87
N ALA A 359 8.52 -21.90 -2.79
CA ALA A 359 8.01 -22.84 -1.80
C ALA A 359 6.88 -22.21 -0.96
N GLY A 360 7.06 -20.97 -0.50
CA GLY A 360 6.04 -20.23 0.24
C GLY A 360 4.75 -20.06 -0.57
N ASN A 361 4.87 -19.65 -1.84
CA ASN A 361 3.74 -19.54 -2.74
C ASN A 361 3.06 -20.90 -3.01
N GLY A 362 3.84 -21.96 -3.21
CA GLY A 362 3.27 -23.30 -3.44
C GLY A 362 2.46 -23.82 -2.25
N VAL A 363 2.98 -23.65 -1.02
CA VAL A 363 2.27 -24.04 0.21
C VAL A 363 1.01 -23.19 0.40
N LEU A 364 1.09 -21.88 0.16
CA LEU A 364 -0.07 -20.99 0.25
C LEU A 364 -1.15 -21.36 -0.77
N LEU A 365 -0.79 -21.61 -2.02
CA LEU A 365 -1.74 -22.04 -3.06
C LEU A 365 -2.42 -23.35 -2.68
N GLY A 366 -1.68 -24.33 -2.14
CA GLY A 366 -2.26 -25.57 -1.62
C GLY A 366 -3.26 -25.33 -0.49
N ALA A 367 -2.91 -24.47 0.48
CA ALA A 367 -3.81 -24.13 1.59
C ALA A 367 -5.09 -23.41 1.10
N ILE A 368 -4.97 -22.50 0.13
CA ILE A 368 -6.14 -21.82 -0.47
C ILE A 368 -7.03 -22.84 -1.18
N ASP A 369 -6.46 -23.74 -1.98
CA ASP A 369 -7.21 -24.76 -2.74
C ASP A 369 -8.00 -25.67 -1.79
N ASP A 370 -7.40 -26.12 -0.70
CA ASP A 370 -8.07 -26.90 0.35
C ASP A 370 -9.20 -26.10 1.01
N LEU A 371 -8.94 -24.84 1.35
CA LEU A 371 -9.93 -23.98 2.03
C LEU A 371 -11.10 -23.58 1.12
N THR A 372 -10.93 -23.52 -0.20
CA THR A 372 -12.01 -23.27 -1.16
C THR A 372 -13.03 -24.41 -1.18
N GLN A 373 -12.67 -25.61 -0.70
CA GLN A 373 -13.63 -26.72 -0.55
C GLN A 373 -14.63 -26.45 0.57
N THR A 374 -14.21 -25.77 1.63
CA THR A 374 -15.04 -25.45 2.81
C THR A 374 -15.67 -24.06 2.71
N TYR A 375 -14.89 -23.04 2.39
CA TYR A 375 -15.30 -21.64 2.33
C TYR A 375 -15.65 -21.24 0.90
N LYS A 376 -16.89 -21.49 0.51
CA LYS A 376 -17.41 -21.18 -0.84
C LYS A 376 -17.66 -19.68 -1.05
N GLY A 377 -17.83 -19.29 -2.31
CA GLY A 377 -18.12 -17.92 -2.72
C GLY A 377 -16.88 -17.09 -3.01
N ASP A 378 -17.11 -15.81 -3.27
CA ASP A 378 -16.06 -14.84 -3.61
C ASP A 378 -15.25 -14.45 -2.36
N ARG A 379 -14.10 -15.06 -2.19
CA ARG A 379 -13.20 -14.84 -1.05
C ARG A 379 -12.07 -13.89 -1.39
N ARG A 380 -11.71 -13.78 -2.67
CA ARG A 380 -10.58 -12.98 -3.14
C ARG A 380 -9.35 -13.20 -2.28
N TRP A 381 -8.94 -14.47 -2.13
CA TRP A 381 -7.73 -14.82 -1.41
C TRP A 381 -6.56 -14.02 -1.96
N ARG A 382 -5.83 -13.31 -1.11
CA ARG A 382 -4.76 -12.43 -1.57
C ARG A 382 -3.41 -13.07 -1.30
N ILE A 383 -2.61 -13.15 -2.35
CA ILE A 383 -1.18 -13.42 -2.27
C ILE A 383 -0.49 -12.06 -2.40
N GLU A 384 0.11 -11.62 -1.30
CA GLU A 384 0.90 -10.39 -1.31
C GLU A 384 2.29 -10.71 -1.83
N HIS A 385 2.76 -9.89 -2.73
CA HIS A 385 3.97 -10.00 -3.52
C HIS A 385 3.86 -11.02 -4.66
N ALA A 386 3.49 -12.30 -4.43
CA ALA A 386 3.47 -13.34 -5.45
C ALA A 386 4.74 -13.27 -6.34
N GLN A 387 5.90 -13.03 -5.67
CA GLN A 387 7.09 -12.51 -6.34
C GLN A 387 7.81 -13.57 -7.14
N VAL A 388 7.90 -14.81 -6.60
CA VAL A 388 8.43 -15.98 -7.31
C VAL A 388 7.38 -17.09 -7.20
N VAL A 389 6.64 -17.33 -8.27
CA VAL A 389 5.61 -18.39 -8.34
C VAL A 389 6.04 -19.40 -9.38
N ASP A 390 6.33 -20.62 -8.93
CA ASP A 390 6.73 -21.70 -9.84
C ASP A 390 5.68 -21.89 -10.95
N PRO A 391 6.05 -21.89 -12.23
CA PRO A 391 5.12 -22.19 -13.31
C PRO A 391 4.34 -23.51 -13.14
N ALA A 392 4.88 -24.49 -12.42
CA ALA A 392 4.19 -25.73 -12.08
C ALA A 392 2.96 -25.50 -11.18
N ASP A 393 2.91 -24.40 -10.43
CA ASP A 393 1.81 -24.07 -9.52
C ASP A 393 0.72 -23.19 -10.20
N TRP A 394 0.95 -22.66 -11.42
CA TRP A 394 -0.01 -21.83 -12.14
C TRP A 394 -1.35 -22.53 -12.43
N PRO A 395 -1.41 -23.86 -12.77
CA PRO A 395 -2.69 -24.55 -12.91
C PRO A 395 -3.52 -24.55 -11.60
N THR A 396 -2.89 -24.64 -10.44
CA THR A 396 -3.57 -24.53 -9.14
C THR A 396 -4.13 -23.13 -8.95
N MET A 397 -3.36 -22.08 -9.26
CA MET A 397 -3.82 -20.70 -9.22
C MET A 397 -5.02 -20.47 -10.14
N ALA A 398 -5.00 -21.03 -11.37
CA ALA A 398 -6.12 -20.94 -12.30
C ALA A 398 -7.39 -21.63 -11.76
N ARG A 399 -7.25 -22.77 -11.13
CA ARG A 399 -8.37 -23.49 -10.50
C ARG A 399 -8.99 -22.67 -9.34
N ILE A 400 -8.16 -22.04 -8.51
CA ILE A 400 -8.63 -21.17 -7.44
C ILE A 400 -9.32 -19.93 -8.02
N ALA A 401 -8.74 -19.30 -9.05
CA ALA A 401 -9.30 -18.13 -9.69
C ALA A 401 -10.74 -18.40 -10.20
N ALA A 402 -10.97 -19.58 -10.76
CA ALA A 402 -12.29 -20.01 -11.26
C ALA A 402 -13.32 -20.30 -10.15
N ASN A 403 -12.87 -20.64 -8.92
CA ASN A 403 -13.74 -21.18 -7.86
C ASN A 403 -13.95 -20.27 -6.65
N GLY A 404 -13.25 -19.18 -6.50
CA GLY A 404 -13.38 -18.36 -5.28
C GLY A 404 -12.66 -17.02 -5.35
N GLY A 405 -12.06 -16.74 -6.48
CA GLY A 405 -11.27 -15.52 -6.72
C GLY A 405 -9.92 -15.55 -6.00
N ILE A 406 -8.89 -15.15 -6.71
CA ILE A 406 -7.54 -14.96 -6.18
C ILE A 406 -6.98 -13.64 -6.66
N VAL A 407 -6.27 -12.94 -5.80
CA VAL A 407 -5.62 -11.66 -6.09
C VAL A 407 -4.11 -11.86 -5.99
N ALA A 408 -3.39 -11.54 -7.05
CA ALA A 408 -1.95 -11.33 -7.02
C ALA A 408 -1.70 -9.83 -6.77
N SER A 409 -1.39 -9.48 -5.54
CA SER A 409 -1.11 -8.10 -5.09
C SER A 409 0.39 -7.86 -5.20
N MET A 410 0.79 -7.20 -6.28
CA MET A 410 2.19 -7.14 -6.67
C MET A 410 2.72 -5.71 -6.72
N GLN A 411 4.05 -5.57 -6.64
CA GLN A 411 4.74 -4.28 -6.62
C GLN A 411 5.64 -4.19 -7.86
N PRO A 412 5.22 -3.45 -8.92
CA PRO A 412 6.03 -3.40 -10.14
C PRO A 412 7.43 -2.80 -9.93
N VAL A 413 7.61 -1.91 -8.94
CA VAL A 413 8.91 -1.32 -8.63
C VAL A 413 9.86 -2.34 -8.01
N HIS A 414 9.36 -3.32 -7.23
CA HIS A 414 10.20 -4.41 -6.70
C HIS A 414 10.98 -5.14 -7.80
N GLN A 415 10.35 -5.37 -8.97
CA GLN A 415 11.05 -5.99 -10.09
C GLN A 415 12.25 -5.15 -10.54
N THR A 416 12.12 -3.82 -10.56
CA THR A 416 13.19 -2.94 -11.01
C THR A 416 14.32 -2.83 -9.99
N SER A 417 13.99 -2.85 -8.71
CA SER A 417 14.95 -2.80 -7.61
C SER A 417 15.67 -4.15 -7.45
N ASP A 418 14.92 -5.26 -7.46
CA ASP A 418 15.43 -6.59 -7.17
C ASP A 418 16.20 -7.23 -8.32
N ARG A 419 15.99 -6.79 -9.58
CA ARG A 419 16.70 -7.34 -10.74
C ARG A 419 18.23 -7.35 -10.58
N LEU A 420 18.76 -6.45 -9.76
CA LEU A 420 20.19 -6.34 -9.50
C LEU A 420 20.75 -7.58 -8.77
N MET A 421 19.90 -8.32 -8.08
CA MET A 421 20.30 -9.50 -7.29
C MET A 421 19.47 -10.75 -7.58
N ALA A 422 18.31 -10.61 -8.21
CA ALA A 422 17.34 -11.71 -8.36
C ALA A 422 17.93 -12.91 -9.11
N GLU A 423 18.72 -12.68 -10.18
CA GLU A 423 19.37 -13.77 -10.92
C GLU A 423 20.43 -14.48 -10.07
N ALA A 424 21.22 -13.74 -9.30
CA ALA A 424 22.19 -14.33 -8.40
C ALA A 424 21.54 -15.18 -7.29
N ARG A 425 20.38 -14.72 -6.77
CA ARG A 425 19.62 -15.43 -5.74
C ARG A 425 18.94 -16.70 -6.25
N LEU A 426 18.32 -16.61 -7.42
CA LEU A 426 17.42 -17.64 -7.95
C LEU A 426 18.11 -18.59 -8.92
N GLY A 427 19.12 -18.11 -9.67
CA GLY A 427 19.62 -18.79 -10.86
C GLY A 427 18.64 -18.64 -12.04
N ALA A 428 19.13 -18.87 -13.27
CA ALA A 428 18.40 -18.59 -14.50
C ALA A 428 17.06 -19.34 -14.63
N ASP A 429 16.98 -20.58 -14.18
CA ASP A 429 15.80 -21.45 -14.37
C ASP A 429 14.57 -20.96 -13.59
N ARG A 430 14.76 -20.41 -12.38
CA ARG A 430 13.67 -19.94 -11.52
C ARG A 430 13.17 -18.54 -11.89
N LEU A 431 13.89 -17.82 -12.76
CA LEU A 431 13.46 -16.49 -13.22
C LEU A 431 12.15 -16.53 -14.02
N LYS A 432 11.76 -17.66 -14.60
CA LYS A 432 10.49 -17.79 -15.35
C LYS A 432 9.25 -17.49 -14.49
N GLY A 433 9.31 -17.80 -13.19
CA GLY A 433 8.24 -17.54 -12.24
C GLY A 433 8.41 -16.24 -11.46
N ALA A 434 9.52 -15.50 -11.67
CA ALA A 434 9.84 -14.32 -10.88
C ALA A 434 9.21 -13.06 -11.50
N TYR A 435 8.46 -12.30 -10.70
CA TYR A 435 7.79 -11.05 -11.10
C TYR A 435 6.93 -11.24 -12.36
N ALA A 436 6.26 -12.39 -12.47
CA ALA A 436 5.59 -12.87 -13.69
C ALA A 436 4.12 -12.38 -13.76
N TRP A 437 3.86 -11.09 -13.55
CA TRP A 437 2.52 -10.55 -13.40
C TRP A 437 1.62 -10.77 -14.61
N LYS A 438 2.14 -10.72 -15.86
CA LYS A 438 1.34 -11.00 -17.05
C LYS A 438 0.94 -12.49 -17.12
N SER A 439 1.86 -13.40 -16.80
CA SER A 439 1.59 -14.82 -16.72
C SER A 439 0.60 -15.15 -15.61
N LEU A 440 0.73 -14.54 -14.43
CA LEU A 440 -0.21 -14.71 -13.32
C LEU A 440 -1.60 -14.17 -13.67
N LYS A 441 -1.71 -13.02 -14.36
CA LYS A 441 -2.98 -12.54 -14.92
C LYS A 441 -3.59 -13.57 -15.88
N GLY A 442 -2.75 -14.25 -16.67
CA GLY A 442 -3.17 -15.31 -17.61
C GLY A 442 -3.81 -16.52 -16.92
N THR A 443 -3.57 -16.75 -15.64
CA THR A 443 -4.26 -17.78 -14.84
C THR A 443 -5.68 -17.38 -14.45
N GLY A 444 -6.12 -16.14 -14.69
CA GLY A 444 -7.37 -15.58 -14.20
C GLY A 444 -7.27 -14.89 -12.84
N ALA A 445 -6.08 -14.82 -12.25
CA ALA A 445 -5.85 -14.04 -11.04
C ALA A 445 -6.03 -12.54 -11.31
N THR A 446 -6.66 -11.84 -10.38
CA THR A 446 -6.75 -10.39 -10.41
C THR A 446 -5.39 -9.78 -10.06
N LEU A 447 -4.86 -8.91 -10.93
CA LEU A 447 -3.68 -8.11 -10.59
C LEU A 447 -4.10 -6.84 -9.88
N ALA A 448 -3.58 -6.62 -8.68
CA ALA A 448 -3.65 -5.34 -7.99
C ALA A 448 -2.22 -4.84 -7.73
N PHE A 449 -1.98 -3.55 -7.96
CA PHE A 449 -0.65 -2.99 -7.83
C PHE A 449 -0.53 -2.06 -6.62
N GLY A 450 0.61 -2.11 -5.96
CA GLY A 450 0.96 -1.27 -4.82
C GLY A 450 2.44 -0.95 -4.81
N SER A 451 2.87 -0.23 -3.79
CA SER A 451 4.26 0.17 -3.59
C SER A 451 4.98 -0.67 -2.54
N ASP A 452 4.24 -1.22 -1.59
CA ASP A 452 4.78 -1.76 -0.34
C ASP A 452 5.55 -0.68 0.45
N ALA A 453 5.10 0.59 0.33
CA ALA A 453 5.74 1.69 1.05
C ALA A 453 5.74 1.40 2.58
N PRO A 454 6.88 1.62 3.23
CA PRO A 454 8.04 2.38 2.84
C PRO A 454 9.19 1.54 2.22
N VAL A 455 8.96 0.30 1.79
CA VAL A 455 9.96 -0.50 1.07
C VAL A 455 10.35 0.21 -0.22
N GLU A 456 9.34 0.58 -1.01
CA GLU A 456 9.50 1.50 -2.13
C GLU A 456 8.81 2.84 -1.81
N ARG A 457 9.07 3.86 -2.61
CA ARG A 457 8.32 5.11 -2.51
C ARG A 457 6.86 4.86 -2.91
N PRO A 458 5.88 5.47 -2.22
CA PRO A 458 4.47 5.36 -2.61
C PRO A 458 4.19 6.23 -3.85
N ASP A 459 4.88 5.90 -4.94
CA ASP A 459 4.83 6.57 -6.24
C ASP A 459 4.19 5.62 -7.27
N PRO A 460 2.88 5.76 -7.54
CA PRO A 460 2.19 4.90 -8.49
C PRO A 460 2.65 5.13 -9.93
N TRP A 461 3.27 6.27 -10.24
CA TRP A 461 3.76 6.58 -11.58
C TRP A 461 5.03 5.80 -11.93
N ALA A 462 5.92 5.64 -10.94
CA ALA A 462 7.07 4.75 -11.07
C ALA A 462 6.62 3.29 -11.28
N GLY A 463 5.63 2.84 -10.50
CA GLY A 463 5.05 1.50 -10.64
C GLY A 463 4.33 1.29 -11.97
N PHE A 464 3.54 2.27 -12.43
CA PHE A 464 2.88 2.22 -13.73
C PHE A 464 3.90 2.09 -14.88
N ALA A 465 4.93 2.93 -14.85
CA ALA A 465 5.99 2.89 -15.84
C ALA A 465 6.74 1.55 -15.83
N ALA A 466 7.06 1.02 -14.63
CA ALA A 466 7.70 -0.29 -14.48
C ALA A 466 6.81 -1.42 -15.02
N ALA A 467 5.50 -1.39 -14.76
CA ALA A 467 4.56 -2.41 -15.23
C ALA A 467 4.53 -2.53 -16.76
N ILE A 468 4.58 -1.41 -17.48
CA ILE A 468 4.50 -1.39 -18.96
C ILE A 468 5.87 -1.48 -19.64
N SER A 469 6.97 -1.11 -18.98
CA SER A 469 8.31 -1.11 -19.58
C SER A 469 9.24 -2.19 -19.03
N ARG A 470 9.12 -2.53 -17.75
CA ARG A 470 10.04 -3.37 -16.98
C ARG A 470 11.48 -2.80 -16.93
N GLU A 471 11.57 -1.50 -17.06
CA GLU A 471 12.79 -0.70 -16.95
C GLU A 471 12.79 0.06 -15.62
N ASP A 472 13.96 0.27 -15.04
CA ASP A 472 14.15 1.09 -13.85
C ASP A 472 13.99 2.60 -14.16
N GLU A 473 14.22 3.45 -13.16
CA GLU A 473 14.12 4.91 -13.28
C GLU A 473 15.07 5.51 -14.32
N ASN A 474 16.18 4.81 -14.63
CA ASN A 474 17.18 5.21 -15.61
C ASN A 474 16.93 4.61 -17.01
N GLY A 475 15.83 3.87 -17.19
CA GLY A 475 15.52 3.19 -18.45
C GLY A 475 16.32 1.90 -18.67
N ALA A 476 16.85 1.29 -17.62
CA ALA A 476 17.65 0.07 -17.70
C ALA A 476 16.90 -1.17 -17.19
N PRO A 477 17.13 -2.35 -17.80
CA PRO A 477 17.85 -2.53 -19.07
C PRO A 477 16.98 -2.05 -20.24
N PRO A 478 17.58 -1.57 -21.34
CA PRO A 478 16.83 -1.16 -22.51
C PRO A 478 15.94 -2.30 -23.03
N GLY A 479 14.64 -2.01 -23.22
CA GLY A 479 13.65 -3.00 -23.61
C GLY A 479 13.09 -3.82 -22.45
N GLY A 480 13.51 -3.58 -21.22
CA GLY A 480 12.97 -4.17 -19.98
C GLY A 480 13.57 -5.54 -19.63
N TRP A 481 13.67 -5.81 -18.32
CA TRP A 481 14.05 -7.12 -17.80
C TRP A 481 12.86 -8.09 -17.87
N GLN A 482 13.01 -9.25 -18.53
CA GLN A 482 11.94 -10.19 -18.83
C GLN A 482 10.75 -9.51 -19.56
N PRO A 483 10.95 -8.96 -20.77
CA PRO A 483 9.99 -8.10 -21.45
C PRO A 483 8.66 -8.80 -21.82
N GLN A 484 8.63 -10.14 -21.82
CA GLN A 484 7.43 -10.94 -22.05
C GLN A 484 6.37 -10.74 -20.96
N GLU A 485 6.79 -10.29 -19.77
CA GLU A 485 5.91 -10.04 -18.62
C GLU A 485 5.37 -8.61 -18.56
N LYS A 486 5.64 -7.76 -19.55
CA LYS A 486 5.01 -6.44 -19.65
C LYS A 486 3.50 -6.56 -19.70
N VAL A 487 2.81 -5.66 -19.05
CA VAL A 487 1.36 -5.49 -19.22
C VAL A 487 1.08 -4.25 -20.07
N ASP A 488 -0.11 -4.19 -20.64
CA ASP A 488 -0.58 -3.00 -21.36
C ASP A 488 -0.98 -1.87 -20.39
N ARG A 489 -1.16 -0.67 -20.92
CA ARG A 489 -1.50 0.53 -20.13
C ARG A 489 -2.86 0.41 -19.45
N ALA A 490 -3.83 -0.24 -20.09
CA ALA A 490 -5.15 -0.45 -19.52
C ALA A 490 -5.06 -1.37 -18.28
N THR A 491 -4.29 -2.45 -18.37
CA THR A 491 -4.02 -3.34 -17.23
C THR A 491 -3.28 -2.60 -16.12
N ALA A 492 -2.28 -1.76 -16.44
CA ALA A 492 -1.54 -1.00 -15.45
C ALA A 492 -2.46 0.00 -14.73
N LEU A 493 -3.29 0.75 -15.47
CA LEU A 493 -4.25 1.69 -14.88
C LEU A 493 -5.29 0.96 -14.02
N ALA A 494 -5.83 -0.16 -14.50
CA ALA A 494 -6.76 -0.98 -13.73
C ALA A 494 -6.12 -1.50 -12.43
N GLY A 495 -4.85 -1.92 -12.47
CA GLY A 495 -4.10 -2.40 -11.30
C GLY A 495 -3.98 -1.37 -10.18
N TYR A 496 -3.89 -0.08 -10.53
CA TYR A 496 -3.86 1.04 -9.58
C TYR A 496 -5.22 1.70 -9.34
N THR A 497 -6.33 1.14 -9.84
CA THR A 497 -7.67 1.73 -9.69
C THR A 497 -8.73 0.64 -9.45
N SER A 498 -9.44 0.20 -10.50
CA SER A 498 -10.58 -0.72 -10.39
C SER A 498 -10.22 -2.08 -9.82
N GLN A 499 -9.08 -2.65 -10.19
CA GLN A 499 -8.65 -3.95 -9.68
C GLN A 499 -8.12 -3.86 -8.24
N ALA A 500 -7.46 -2.76 -7.88
CA ALA A 500 -7.09 -2.51 -6.50
C ALA A 500 -8.31 -2.31 -5.60
N ALA A 501 -9.36 -1.61 -6.08
CA ALA A 501 -10.64 -1.50 -5.39
C ALA A 501 -11.33 -2.88 -5.26
N TYR A 502 -11.36 -3.66 -6.35
CA TYR A 502 -11.87 -5.03 -6.32
C TYR A 502 -11.12 -5.89 -5.31
N ALA A 503 -9.80 -5.83 -5.29
CA ALA A 503 -8.96 -6.57 -4.36
C ALA A 503 -9.32 -6.31 -2.89
N GLY A 504 -9.85 -5.12 -2.56
CA GLY A 504 -10.28 -4.72 -1.21
C GLY A 504 -11.79 -4.71 -0.98
N PHE A 505 -12.60 -5.36 -1.85
CA PHE A 505 -14.08 -5.32 -1.77
C PHE A 505 -14.65 -3.90 -1.73
N ALA A 506 -14.07 -2.98 -2.49
CA ALA A 506 -14.43 -1.57 -2.53
C ALA A 506 -14.99 -1.11 -3.89
N GLU A 507 -15.07 -2.00 -4.89
CA GLU A 507 -15.47 -1.68 -6.28
C GLU A 507 -16.89 -1.14 -6.41
N SER A 508 -17.75 -1.38 -5.43
CA SER A 508 -19.10 -0.78 -5.34
C SER A 508 -19.08 0.61 -4.68
N ARG A 509 -17.92 1.10 -4.25
CA ARG A 509 -17.76 2.38 -3.55
C ARG A 509 -16.89 3.36 -4.32
N PHE A 510 -15.74 2.93 -4.82
CA PHE A 510 -14.75 3.77 -5.51
C PHE A 510 -13.86 2.96 -6.46
N GLY A 511 -12.84 3.60 -7.04
CA GLY A 511 -11.85 2.98 -7.94
C GLY A 511 -12.19 3.13 -9.42
N ARG A 512 -13.37 3.69 -9.75
CA ARG A 512 -13.80 4.02 -11.11
C ARG A 512 -14.64 5.29 -11.08
N LEU A 513 -14.71 6.00 -12.20
CA LEU A 513 -15.62 7.13 -12.36
C LEU A 513 -16.90 6.65 -13.05
N ALA A 514 -17.88 6.23 -12.26
CA ALA A 514 -19.15 5.68 -12.73
C ALA A 514 -20.31 6.12 -11.80
N PRO A 515 -21.55 6.21 -12.31
CA PRO A 515 -22.70 6.58 -11.49
C PRO A 515 -22.85 5.68 -10.25
N GLY A 516 -23.17 6.30 -9.12
CA GLY A 516 -23.32 5.63 -7.81
C GLY A 516 -22.02 5.46 -7.02
N LEU A 517 -20.85 5.69 -7.61
CA LEU A 517 -19.58 5.61 -6.93
C LEU A 517 -19.12 6.98 -6.39
N ARG A 518 -18.22 6.94 -5.42
CA ARG A 518 -17.57 8.13 -4.87
C ARG A 518 -16.71 8.81 -5.94
N ALA A 519 -16.76 10.12 -5.99
CA ALA A 519 -15.98 10.92 -6.92
C ALA A 519 -14.55 11.11 -6.41
N ASP A 520 -13.75 10.05 -6.54
CA ASP A 520 -12.32 10.07 -6.28
C ASP A 520 -11.60 10.21 -7.63
N PHE A 521 -10.93 11.34 -7.83
CA PHE A 521 -10.24 11.63 -9.10
C PHE A 521 -9.03 12.53 -8.89
N ILE A 522 -8.17 12.54 -9.89
CA ILE A 522 -6.97 13.38 -9.91
C ILE A 522 -6.88 14.16 -11.22
N PHE A 523 -6.28 15.35 -11.16
CA PHE A 523 -5.77 16.04 -12.33
C PHE A 523 -4.26 15.89 -12.39
N VAL A 524 -3.75 15.55 -13.57
CA VAL A 524 -2.32 15.39 -13.81
C VAL A 524 -1.86 16.16 -15.05
N ASP A 525 -0.55 16.40 -15.15
CA ASP A 525 0.05 17.09 -16.30
C ASP A 525 0.38 16.16 -17.48
N THR A 526 0.48 14.86 -17.23
CA THR A 526 0.92 13.85 -18.20
C THR A 526 -0.19 12.84 -18.46
N ASP A 527 -0.41 12.50 -19.74
CA ASP A 527 -1.37 11.46 -20.14
C ASP A 527 -0.70 10.08 -20.13
N PRO A 528 -0.93 9.22 -19.11
CA PRO A 528 -0.25 7.93 -19.00
C PRO A 528 -0.68 6.94 -20.08
N MET A 529 -1.78 7.20 -20.79
CA MET A 529 -2.27 6.34 -21.86
C MET A 529 -1.48 6.53 -23.18
N THR A 530 -0.74 7.66 -23.30
CA THR A 530 0.01 7.98 -24.53
C THR A 530 1.48 8.31 -24.30
N ALA A 531 1.84 8.82 -23.13
CA ALA A 531 3.21 9.25 -22.79
C ALA A 531 4.21 8.06 -22.74
N SER A 532 5.47 8.33 -22.94
CA SER A 532 6.55 7.34 -22.75
C SER A 532 6.71 6.94 -21.27
N PRO A 533 7.31 5.77 -20.95
CA PRO A 533 7.58 5.40 -19.58
C PRO A 533 8.40 6.43 -18.79
N ALA A 534 9.35 7.08 -19.46
CA ALA A 534 10.18 8.13 -18.85
C ALA A 534 9.37 9.39 -18.50
N GLU A 535 8.41 9.78 -19.33
CA GLU A 535 7.49 10.89 -19.06
C GLU A 535 6.52 10.53 -17.95
N ILE A 536 5.98 9.30 -17.94
CA ILE A 536 5.07 8.82 -16.89
C ILE A 536 5.73 8.91 -15.52
N ARG A 537 7.00 8.52 -15.37
CA ARG A 537 7.75 8.64 -14.10
C ARG A 537 7.86 10.07 -13.58
N LYS A 538 7.71 11.06 -14.46
CA LYS A 538 7.79 12.48 -14.11
C LYS A 538 6.44 13.15 -13.96
N THR A 539 5.35 12.37 -14.00
CA THR A 539 4.00 12.89 -13.87
C THR A 539 3.84 13.68 -12.57
N THR A 540 3.32 14.89 -12.70
CA THR A 540 2.95 15.73 -11.57
C THR A 540 1.45 15.64 -11.33
N VAL A 541 1.07 15.30 -10.11
CA VAL A 541 -0.32 15.39 -9.67
C VAL A 541 -0.62 16.85 -9.35
N LEU A 542 -1.53 17.43 -10.10
CA LEU A 542 -1.92 18.84 -9.97
C LEU A 542 -2.97 19.03 -8.88
N GLU A 543 -3.95 18.15 -8.82
CA GLU A 543 -4.98 18.14 -7.78
C GLU A 543 -5.41 16.71 -7.47
N THR A 544 -5.72 16.43 -6.20
CA THR A 544 -6.33 15.17 -5.74
C THR A 544 -7.66 15.46 -5.06
N TRP A 545 -8.69 14.73 -5.46
CA TRP A 545 -10.06 14.86 -4.99
C TRP A 545 -10.55 13.54 -4.42
N VAL A 546 -11.13 13.54 -3.22
CA VAL A 546 -11.65 12.36 -2.54
C VAL A 546 -13.09 12.61 -2.09
N GLY A 547 -14.04 11.85 -2.66
CA GLY A 547 -15.46 12.04 -2.42
C GLY A 547 -15.92 13.43 -2.83
N GLY A 548 -15.46 13.95 -3.96
CA GLY A 548 -15.79 15.27 -4.48
C GLY A 548 -15.17 16.45 -3.72
N GLY A 549 -14.38 16.20 -2.70
CA GLY A 549 -13.63 17.24 -1.97
C GLY A 549 -12.16 17.27 -2.39
N LYS A 550 -11.61 18.47 -2.65
CA LYS A 550 -10.20 18.65 -2.97
C LYS A 550 -9.36 18.48 -1.69
N VAL A 551 -8.43 17.51 -1.70
CA VAL A 551 -7.53 17.21 -0.58
C VAL A 551 -6.07 17.61 -0.84
N TRP A 552 -5.72 17.84 -2.11
CA TRP A 552 -4.40 18.32 -2.53
C TRP A 552 -4.51 19.26 -3.73
N ASP A 553 -3.65 20.28 -3.73
CA ASP A 553 -3.46 21.22 -4.84
C ASP A 553 -1.97 21.58 -4.94
N SER A 554 -1.34 21.30 -6.07
CA SER A 554 0.08 21.56 -6.27
C SER A 554 0.45 23.04 -6.30
N SER A 555 -0.54 23.92 -6.57
CA SER A 555 -0.37 25.38 -6.54
C SER A 555 -0.43 25.95 -5.12
N ASP A 556 -0.91 25.17 -4.15
CA ASP A 556 -0.93 25.49 -2.73
C ASP A 556 -0.49 24.28 -1.89
N PRO A 557 0.83 23.97 -1.87
CA PRO A 557 1.38 22.81 -1.18
C PRO A 557 1.15 22.80 0.33
N ASP A 558 0.87 23.97 0.91
CA ASP A 558 0.59 24.13 2.33
C ASP A 558 -0.91 24.11 2.66
N ALA A 559 -1.79 24.03 1.63
CA ALA A 559 -3.23 23.88 1.83
C ALA A 559 -3.50 22.66 2.71
N LYS A 560 -4.01 22.92 3.90
CA LYS A 560 -4.54 21.86 4.77
C LYS A 560 -5.77 21.32 4.06
N GLY A 561 -5.73 20.05 3.67
CA GLY A 561 -6.86 19.39 3.04
C GLY A 561 -8.14 19.72 3.80
N SER A 562 -9.12 20.33 3.12
CA SER A 562 -10.44 20.49 3.70
C SER A 562 -11.12 19.14 3.72
N ALA A 563 -11.61 18.72 4.88
CA ALA A 563 -12.43 17.51 4.97
C ALA A 563 -13.66 17.67 4.07
N ALA A 564 -13.95 16.63 3.28
CA ALA A 564 -15.17 16.60 2.49
C ALA A 564 -16.39 16.77 3.42
N GLY A 565 -17.18 17.80 3.21
CA GLY A 565 -18.37 18.12 4.03
C GLY A 565 -18.60 19.60 4.28
N SER A 566 -17.60 20.47 4.10
CA SER A 566 -17.83 21.91 4.06
C SER A 566 -17.87 22.37 2.60
N ALA A 567 -19.06 22.43 2.01
CA ALA A 567 -19.27 23.27 0.84
C ALA A 567 -18.69 24.65 1.16
N ALA A 568 -17.70 25.06 0.35
CA ALA A 568 -17.02 26.33 0.54
C ALA A 568 -18.05 27.45 0.60
N THR A 569 -18.33 27.96 1.81
CA THR A 569 -18.85 29.29 1.99
C THR A 569 -17.70 30.25 1.73
N GLU A 570 -17.49 30.61 0.48
CA GLU A 570 -16.74 31.82 0.16
C GLU A 570 -17.52 33.00 0.76
N THR A 571 -17.09 33.44 1.93
CA THR A 571 -17.50 34.76 2.44
C THR A 571 -16.84 35.81 1.57
N LYS A 572 -17.66 36.43 0.71
CA LYS A 572 -17.28 37.68 0.03
C LYS A 572 -16.70 38.67 1.05
N PRO A 573 -15.58 39.34 0.77
CA PRO A 573 -15.05 40.36 1.66
C PRO A 573 -16.08 41.46 1.82
N ARG A 574 -16.49 41.75 3.06
CA ARG A 574 -17.29 42.92 3.41
C ARG A 574 -16.51 44.16 2.97
N LYS A 575 -17.00 44.85 1.94
CA LYS A 575 -16.58 46.23 1.68
C LYS A 575 -16.94 47.07 2.91
N GLY A 576 -15.92 47.59 3.57
CA GLY A 576 -16.08 48.54 4.68
C GLY A 576 -16.77 49.83 4.21
N ARG A 577 -17.60 50.32 5.08
CA ARG A 577 -17.98 51.74 5.16
C ARG A 577 -17.19 52.37 6.30
#